data_a77a3338b2f8649f1510fb5af01a2189
#
_entry.id   a77a3338b2f8649f1510fb5af01a2189
#
_cell.length_a   1.000
_cell.length_b   1.000
_cell.length_c   1.000
_cell.angle_alpha   90.00
_cell.angle_beta   90.00
_cell.angle_gamma   90.00
#
_symmetry.space_group_name_H-M   'P 1'
#
loop_
_entity.id
_entity.type
_entity.pdbx_description
1 polymer ?
#
loop_
_entity_poly.entity_id
_entity_poly.type
_entity_poly.pdbx_seq_one_letter_code
_entity_poly.pdbx_strand_id
1 'polypeptide(L)'
;MKKLLYFLISTFIVVMVGAGWYFSGLIYEVGFNVNNQENINAGTSEDIIFVEEIKEDSVVLNVQNERWGPLLENGVYGVIGANGFIVVDDIISSNDGIVERKIEYQEGLIESGEGVSYALSLYERSDGNLVPVGVTETSGQVSEGVFTPMSVSQMEYEEVLYESDFSTYPAYITGEGDEGWVIFIHGFRGDHRRQTFALLRAKELDEIGWKSMIIAYRNGDGMKQDPSGMYLYGATEWVDVDGAIDYAINNGAKKVVLFGISGGGGPEASWIMNTNEPDKVDGFIYEAPTFNFIESVKVNGQARFPWLPISLFDYFIWLSEIRFGIDFESMDYREAVINDETPMLLFHGDDDEWIPVSLSDYIAEERTTNIQYLRYENVGHVQAWNADPILYEKTLKDFLKSISD
;
A
#
# COMPACT_ATOMS: atom_id res chain seq x y z
N MET A 1 -0.51 -13.51 -54.03
CA MET A 1 -1.01 -13.96 -52.69
C MET A 1 0.10 -14.41 -51.76
N LYS A 2 0.96 -15.41 -52.08
CA LYS A 2 2.01 -15.90 -51.17
C LYS A 2 2.98 -14.81 -50.68
N LYS A 3 3.49 -13.91 -51.60
CA LYS A 3 4.39 -12.82 -51.21
C LYS A 3 3.72 -11.81 -50.24
N LEU A 4 2.46 -11.50 -50.42
CA LEU A 4 1.70 -10.63 -49.51
C LEU A 4 1.52 -11.30 -48.13
N LEU A 5 1.23 -12.60 -48.10
CA LEU A 5 1.12 -13.35 -46.88
C LEU A 5 2.45 -13.36 -46.09
N TYR A 6 3.58 -13.65 -46.79
CA TYR A 6 4.89 -13.61 -46.15
C TYR A 6 5.23 -12.21 -45.63
N PHE A 7 4.91 -11.15 -46.36
CA PHE A 7 5.09 -9.77 -45.90
C PHE A 7 4.28 -9.48 -44.66
N LEU A 8 3.00 -9.85 -44.63
CA LEU A 8 2.14 -9.65 -43.45
C LEU A 8 2.64 -10.43 -42.23
N ILE A 9 3.04 -11.69 -42.41
CA ILE A 9 3.59 -12.50 -41.32
C ILE A 9 4.89 -11.90 -40.79
N SER A 10 5.81 -11.50 -41.67
CA SER A 10 7.09 -10.91 -41.24
C SER A 10 6.88 -9.57 -40.52
N THR A 11 5.93 -8.72 -41.00
CA THR A 11 5.58 -7.48 -40.34
C THR A 11 4.97 -7.74 -38.94
N PHE A 12 4.07 -8.71 -38.85
CA PHE A 12 3.48 -9.10 -37.56
C PHE A 12 4.56 -9.58 -36.56
N ILE A 13 5.48 -10.43 -37.01
CA ILE A 13 6.60 -10.89 -36.16
C ILE A 13 7.45 -9.72 -35.66
N VAL A 14 7.82 -8.79 -36.55
CA VAL A 14 8.62 -7.61 -36.17
C VAL A 14 7.89 -6.74 -35.16
N VAL A 15 6.57 -6.52 -35.33
CA VAL A 15 5.75 -5.76 -34.39
C VAL A 15 5.68 -6.46 -33.03
N MET A 16 5.43 -7.79 -33.02
CA MET A 16 5.36 -8.56 -31.77
C MET A 16 6.69 -8.57 -31.01
N VAL A 17 7.80 -8.74 -31.72
CA VAL A 17 9.14 -8.67 -31.11
C VAL A 17 9.41 -7.27 -30.53
N GLY A 18 9.10 -6.22 -31.29
CA GLY A 18 9.26 -4.83 -30.83
C GLY A 18 8.39 -4.50 -29.62
N ALA A 19 7.11 -4.87 -29.67
CA ALA A 19 6.20 -4.69 -28.54
C ALA A 19 6.66 -5.50 -27.32
N GLY A 20 6.98 -6.77 -27.51
CA GLY A 20 7.50 -7.61 -26.43
C GLY A 20 8.75 -7.02 -25.78
N TRP A 21 9.68 -6.53 -26.59
CA TRP A 21 10.90 -5.89 -26.09
C TRP A 21 10.59 -4.63 -25.26
N TYR A 22 9.70 -3.77 -25.76
CA TYR A 22 9.29 -2.54 -25.08
C TYR A 22 8.56 -2.83 -23.75
N PHE A 23 7.47 -3.62 -23.80
CA PHE A 23 6.65 -3.87 -22.61
C PHE A 23 7.35 -4.71 -21.55
N SER A 24 8.17 -5.72 -21.94
CA SER A 24 8.97 -6.44 -20.96
C SER A 24 10.02 -5.55 -20.28
N GLY A 25 10.58 -4.59 -21.02
CA GLY A 25 11.45 -3.55 -20.45
C GLY A 25 10.69 -2.65 -19.48
N LEU A 26 9.48 -2.25 -19.83
CA LEU A 26 8.63 -1.40 -18.97
C LEU A 26 8.27 -2.11 -17.66
N ILE A 27 7.90 -3.39 -17.70
CA ILE A 27 7.65 -4.21 -16.50
C ILE A 27 8.87 -4.20 -15.57
N TYR A 28 10.07 -4.42 -16.13
CA TYR A 28 11.30 -4.39 -15.34
C TYR A 28 11.58 -3.00 -14.75
N GLU A 29 11.55 -1.96 -15.58
CA GLU A 29 11.92 -0.59 -15.15
C GLU A 29 10.95 -0.04 -14.09
N VAL A 30 9.67 -0.30 -14.24
CA VAL A 30 8.66 0.22 -13.31
C VAL A 30 8.53 -0.65 -12.06
N GLY A 31 8.51 -1.97 -12.23
CA GLY A 31 8.24 -2.90 -11.14
C GLY A 31 9.48 -3.32 -10.34
N PHE A 32 10.62 -3.51 -10.99
CA PHE A 32 11.76 -4.20 -10.38
C PHE A 32 13.03 -3.37 -10.24
N ASN A 33 13.30 -2.44 -11.15
CA ASN A 33 14.56 -1.70 -11.13
C ASN A 33 14.63 -0.71 -9.96
N VAL A 34 15.38 -1.06 -8.92
CA VAL A 34 15.53 -0.22 -7.71
C VAL A 34 16.22 1.14 -8.00
N ASN A 35 16.95 1.26 -9.10
CA ASN A 35 17.61 2.51 -9.46
C ASN A 35 16.70 3.49 -10.21
N ASN A 36 15.50 3.07 -10.60
CA ASN A 36 14.54 3.89 -11.33
C ASN A 36 13.61 4.66 -10.38
N GLN A 37 14.18 5.41 -9.44
CA GLN A 37 13.41 6.20 -8.48
C GLN A 37 12.78 7.45 -9.07
N GLU A 38 13.33 7.97 -10.19
CA GLU A 38 12.89 9.25 -10.77
C GLU A 38 11.58 9.18 -11.57
N ASN A 39 11.18 8.00 -12.06
CA ASN A 39 10.07 7.90 -13.02
C ASN A 39 8.71 7.52 -12.43
N ILE A 40 8.62 7.16 -11.16
CA ILE A 40 7.35 6.79 -10.54
C ILE A 40 6.67 8.01 -9.90
N ASN A 41 7.46 8.97 -9.44
CA ASN A 41 7.00 10.25 -8.90
C ASN A 41 6.78 11.33 -9.98
N ALA A 42 6.99 11.03 -11.24
CA ALA A 42 6.60 11.90 -12.33
C ALA A 42 5.10 11.75 -12.63
N GLY A 43 4.27 12.01 -11.64
CA GLY A 43 2.96 12.58 -11.88
C GLY A 43 3.21 13.84 -12.69
N THR A 44 2.62 13.93 -13.86
CA THR A 44 2.70 15.11 -14.69
C THR A 44 2.14 16.29 -13.90
N SER A 45 2.69 17.47 -14.08
CA SER A 45 2.30 18.74 -13.41
C SER A 45 0.84 19.19 -13.67
N GLU A 46 -0.06 18.29 -13.99
CA GLU A 46 -1.44 18.55 -14.42
C GLU A 46 -2.50 18.00 -13.43
N ASP A 47 -2.09 17.27 -12.39
CA ASP A 47 -3.02 16.62 -11.45
C ASP A 47 -3.31 17.51 -10.23
N ILE A 48 -3.61 18.77 -10.44
CA ILE A 48 -4.01 19.69 -9.36
C ILE A 48 -5.53 19.57 -9.17
N ILE A 49 -5.93 19.30 -7.94
CA ILE A 49 -7.32 19.42 -7.52
C ILE A 49 -7.62 20.89 -7.29
N PHE A 50 -8.71 21.38 -7.83
CA PHE A 50 -9.14 22.75 -7.62
C PHE A 50 -10.41 22.82 -6.79
N VAL A 51 -10.45 23.78 -5.88
CA VAL A 51 -11.67 24.14 -5.16
C VAL A 51 -12.53 25.01 -6.07
N GLU A 52 -13.62 24.48 -6.57
CA GLU A 52 -14.57 25.26 -7.38
C GLU A 52 -15.41 26.20 -6.50
N GLU A 53 -15.93 25.67 -5.40
CA GLU A 53 -16.81 26.42 -4.50
C GLU A 53 -16.68 25.87 -3.06
N ILE A 54 -16.67 26.75 -2.07
CA ILE A 54 -16.85 26.41 -0.66
C ILE A 54 -18.21 26.94 -0.22
N LYS A 55 -19.01 26.05 0.34
CA LYS A 55 -20.31 26.32 0.94
C LYS A 55 -20.22 26.24 2.47
N GLU A 56 -21.32 26.48 3.16
CA GLU A 56 -21.35 26.43 4.62
C GLU A 56 -20.97 25.05 5.17
N ASP A 57 -21.47 23.95 4.55
CA ASP A 57 -21.31 22.57 5.03
C ASP A 57 -20.67 21.65 3.98
N SER A 58 -20.25 22.19 2.84
CA SER A 58 -19.69 21.36 1.76
C SER A 58 -18.64 22.11 0.92
N VAL A 59 -17.83 21.33 0.22
CA VAL A 59 -16.85 21.82 -0.76
C VAL A 59 -17.08 21.14 -2.09
N VAL A 60 -17.01 21.93 -3.17
CA VAL A 60 -17.03 21.42 -4.56
C VAL A 60 -15.60 21.39 -5.07
N LEU A 61 -15.12 20.20 -5.41
CA LEU A 61 -13.78 19.93 -5.87
C LEU A 61 -13.80 19.49 -7.34
N ASN A 62 -12.87 20.02 -8.12
CA ASN A 62 -12.62 19.60 -9.48
C ASN A 62 -11.43 18.64 -9.50
N VAL A 63 -11.69 17.36 -9.72
CA VAL A 63 -10.72 16.25 -9.70
C VAL A 63 -10.58 15.59 -11.06
N GLN A 64 -10.92 16.31 -12.15
CA GLN A 64 -10.99 15.76 -13.52
C GLN A 64 -9.69 15.12 -14.00
N ASN A 65 -8.55 15.59 -13.50
CA ASN A 65 -7.24 15.11 -13.90
C ASN A 65 -6.62 14.14 -12.88
N GLU A 66 -7.31 13.85 -11.80
CA GLU A 66 -6.82 12.93 -10.79
C GLU A 66 -6.89 11.48 -11.31
N ARG A 67 -5.74 10.83 -11.36
CA ARG A 67 -5.62 9.49 -11.96
C ARG A 67 -6.32 8.42 -11.12
N TRP A 68 -6.31 8.59 -9.81
CA TRP A 68 -6.77 7.58 -8.85
C TRP A 68 -8.10 7.94 -8.20
N GLY A 69 -8.53 9.18 -8.35
CA GLY A 69 -9.82 9.69 -7.91
C GLY A 69 -10.25 9.43 -6.46
N PRO A 70 -9.34 9.36 -5.42
CA PRO A 70 -9.77 9.02 -4.07
C PRO A 70 -10.89 9.94 -3.58
N LEU A 71 -10.88 11.21 -3.95
CA LEU A 71 -11.95 12.13 -3.61
C LEU A 71 -13.29 11.87 -4.34
N LEU A 72 -13.29 10.97 -5.33
CA LEU A 72 -14.52 10.45 -5.98
C LEU A 72 -15.05 9.18 -5.32
N GLU A 73 -14.31 8.63 -4.37
CA GLU A 73 -14.65 7.42 -3.63
C GLU A 73 -15.30 7.75 -2.27
N ASN A 74 -16.00 6.77 -1.69
CA ASN A 74 -16.53 6.92 -0.36
C ASN A 74 -15.41 6.96 0.67
N GLY A 75 -15.59 7.73 1.74
CA GLY A 75 -14.66 7.75 2.86
C GLY A 75 -14.27 9.14 3.32
N VAL A 76 -13.41 9.18 4.33
CA VAL A 76 -12.96 10.40 5.01
C VAL A 76 -11.57 10.77 4.48
N TYR A 77 -11.43 11.99 3.97
CA TYR A 77 -10.18 12.48 3.37
C TYR A 77 -9.84 13.87 3.86
N GLY A 78 -8.54 14.17 3.90
CA GLY A 78 -8.06 15.53 4.10
C GLY A 78 -7.89 16.26 2.77
N VAL A 79 -8.31 17.52 2.70
CA VAL A 79 -8.02 18.43 1.58
C VAL A 79 -7.20 19.59 2.13
N ILE A 80 -6.01 19.78 1.58
CA ILE A 80 -4.99 20.69 2.11
C ILE A 80 -4.74 21.81 1.11
N GLY A 81 -5.00 23.04 1.55
CA GLY A 81 -4.66 24.26 0.83
C GLY A 81 -3.42 24.96 1.40
N ALA A 82 -3.08 26.11 0.85
CA ALA A 82 -1.91 26.88 1.27
C ALA A 82 -2.03 27.43 2.69
N ASN A 83 -3.24 27.79 3.13
CA ASN A 83 -3.49 28.46 4.40
C ASN A 83 -4.52 27.75 5.29
N GLY A 84 -4.89 26.52 4.96
CA GLY A 84 -5.87 25.75 5.71
C GLY A 84 -6.04 24.35 5.20
N PHE A 85 -6.86 23.59 5.92
CA PHE A 85 -7.29 22.25 5.49
C PHE A 85 -8.74 22.02 5.90
N ILE A 86 -9.37 21.09 5.21
CA ILE A 86 -10.70 20.56 5.53
C ILE A 86 -10.65 19.03 5.57
N VAL A 87 -11.45 18.46 6.45
CA VAL A 87 -11.76 17.04 6.43
C VAL A 87 -13.12 16.88 5.76
N VAL A 88 -13.18 16.07 4.73
CA VAL A 88 -14.38 15.80 3.95
C VAL A 88 -14.83 14.36 4.17
N ASP A 89 -16.14 14.14 4.17
CA ASP A 89 -16.77 12.84 4.31
C ASP A 89 -17.72 12.59 3.12
N ASP A 90 -18.96 12.30 3.36
CA ASP A 90 -19.97 11.88 2.38
C ASP A 90 -19.92 12.65 1.05
N ILE A 91 -20.04 11.92 -0.05
CA ILE A 91 -20.29 12.47 -1.39
C ILE A 91 -21.74 12.92 -1.49
N ILE A 92 -21.94 14.24 -1.64
CA ILE A 92 -23.27 14.84 -1.85
C ILE A 92 -23.68 14.70 -3.32
N SER A 93 -22.74 14.96 -4.22
CA SER A 93 -22.93 14.80 -5.67
C SER A 93 -21.59 14.58 -6.37
N SER A 94 -21.62 13.81 -7.46
CA SER A 94 -20.44 13.59 -8.32
C SER A 94 -20.86 13.54 -9.77
N ASN A 95 -20.19 14.33 -10.63
CA ASN A 95 -20.44 14.35 -12.06
C ASN A 95 -19.21 14.85 -12.84
N ASP A 96 -18.75 14.07 -13.82
CA ASP A 96 -17.65 14.43 -14.74
C ASP A 96 -16.39 14.96 -14.03
N GLY A 97 -15.93 14.32 -12.94
CA GLY A 97 -14.77 14.71 -12.20
C GLY A 97 -14.95 15.96 -11.32
N ILE A 98 -16.19 16.42 -11.15
CA ILE A 98 -16.55 17.42 -10.15
C ILE A 98 -17.30 16.70 -9.04
N VAL A 99 -16.81 16.82 -7.82
CA VAL A 99 -17.40 16.19 -6.64
C VAL A 99 -17.75 17.22 -5.59
N GLU A 100 -18.95 17.16 -5.04
CA GLU A 100 -19.35 17.90 -3.85
C GLU A 100 -19.33 16.95 -2.66
N ARG A 101 -18.54 17.32 -1.63
CA ARG A 101 -18.36 16.55 -0.42
C ARG A 101 -18.75 17.35 0.81
N LYS A 102 -19.30 16.66 1.79
CA LYS A 102 -19.62 17.25 3.10
C LYS A 102 -18.33 17.59 3.85
N ILE A 103 -18.31 18.76 4.49
CA ILE A 103 -17.21 19.18 5.38
C ILE A 103 -17.53 18.69 6.79
N GLU A 104 -16.65 17.88 7.37
CA GLU A 104 -16.73 17.45 8.77
C GLU A 104 -15.90 18.37 9.69
N TYR A 105 -14.79 18.89 9.19
CA TYR A 105 -13.93 19.78 9.94
C TYR A 105 -13.19 20.74 9.02
N GLN A 106 -12.94 21.95 9.50
CA GLN A 106 -12.15 22.96 8.78
C GLN A 106 -11.26 23.74 9.76
N GLU A 107 -10.00 23.93 9.37
CA GLU A 107 -9.06 24.84 10.04
C GLU A 107 -8.38 25.73 9.01
N GLY A 108 -8.29 27.01 9.31
CA GLY A 108 -7.73 28.00 8.39
C GLY A 108 -8.65 28.35 7.23
N LEU A 109 -8.08 28.86 6.16
CA LEU A 109 -8.80 29.35 4.98
C LEU A 109 -8.40 28.56 3.74
N ILE A 110 -9.38 28.04 3.03
CA ILE A 110 -9.25 27.55 1.65
C ILE A 110 -10.18 28.39 0.78
N GLU A 111 -9.70 28.85 -0.36
CA GLU A 111 -10.44 29.77 -1.24
C GLU A 111 -10.89 29.08 -2.52
N SER A 112 -12.02 29.51 -3.08
CA SER A 112 -12.44 29.08 -4.41
C SER A 112 -11.41 29.46 -5.47
N GLY A 113 -11.09 28.54 -6.36
CA GLY A 113 -10.04 28.69 -7.37
C GLY A 113 -8.65 28.30 -6.85
N GLU A 114 -8.51 27.91 -5.58
CA GLU A 114 -7.25 27.43 -5.02
C GLU A 114 -6.94 26.02 -5.50
N GLY A 115 -5.67 25.78 -5.87
CA GLY A 115 -5.14 24.43 -6.06
C GLY A 115 -4.86 23.80 -4.71
N VAL A 116 -5.39 22.60 -4.50
CA VAL A 116 -5.28 21.86 -3.25
C VAL A 116 -4.71 20.47 -3.49
N SER A 117 -4.20 19.87 -2.44
CA SER A 117 -3.80 18.46 -2.38
C SER A 117 -4.73 17.68 -1.45
N TYR A 118 -4.68 16.39 -1.49
CA TYR A 118 -5.43 15.54 -0.55
C TYR A 118 -4.50 14.69 0.32
N ALA A 119 -5.03 14.22 1.44
CA ALA A 119 -4.36 13.29 2.34
C ALA A 119 -5.23 12.06 2.55
N LEU A 120 -4.66 10.88 2.35
CA LEU A 120 -5.32 9.60 2.60
C LEU A 120 -5.36 9.27 4.10
N SER A 121 -4.36 9.71 4.85
CA SER A 121 -4.27 9.43 6.28
C SER A 121 -4.66 10.66 7.10
N LEU A 122 -5.41 10.40 8.16
CA LEU A 122 -5.85 11.39 9.13
C LEU A 122 -5.43 10.93 10.52
N TYR A 123 -5.27 11.85 11.47
CA TYR A 123 -5.10 11.51 12.86
C TYR A 123 -6.01 12.34 13.77
N GLU A 124 -6.38 11.78 14.88
CA GLU A 124 -7.18 12.46 15.90
C GLU A 124 -6.26 13.30 16.79
N ARG A 125 -6.63 14.55 17.00
CA ARG A 125 -5.98 15.44 17.97
C ARG A 125 -6.58 15.22 19.36
N SER A 126 -5.88 15.73 20.38
CA SER A 126 -6.35 15.68 21.77
C SER A 126 -7.67 16.40 22.01
N ASP A 127 -8.11 17.24 21.09
CA ASP A 127 -9.40 17.95 21.10
C ASP A 127 -10.53 17.15 20.40
N GLY A 128 -10.25 15.95 19.89
CA GLY A 128 -11.20 15.09 19.20
C GLY A 128 -11.39 15.41 17.72
N ASN A 129 -10.62 16.34 17.17
CA ASN A 129 -10.69 16.71 15.75
C ASN A 129 -9.72 15.90 14.91
N LEU A 130 -10.15 15.51 13.71
CA LEU A 130 -9.29 14.85 12.72
C LEU A 130 -8.46 15.91 11.99
N VAL A 131 -7.17 15.64 11.83
CA VAL A 131 -6.20 16.50 11.11
C VAL A 131 -5.55 15.64 10.02
N PRO A 132 -5.48 16.12 8.77
CA PRO A 132 -4.81 15.37 7.71
C PRO A 132 -3.31 15.29 7.99
N VAL A 133 -2.81 14.05 7.99
CA VAL A 133 -1.39 13.72 8.11
C VAL A 133 -1.07 12.65 7.10
N GLY A 134 0.06 12.74 6.45
CA GLY A 134 0.51 11.70 5.55
C GLY A 134 1.00 12.21 4.22
N VAL A 135 1.07 11.33 3.27
CA VAL A 135 1.47 11.67 1.91
C VAL A 135 0.41 12.60 1.34
N THR A 136 0.76 13.88 1.26
CA THR A 136 0.01 14.79 0.42
C THR A 136 0.46 14.54 -1.00
N GLU A 137 -0.37 13.96 -1.82
CA GLU A 137 -0.16 13.99 -3.26
C GLU A 137 -0.45 15.39 -3.75
N THR A 138 0.55 16.27 -3.68
CA THR A 138 0.56 17.45 -4.52
C THR A 138 1.04 17.04 -5.89
N SER A 139 0.45 17.61 -6.93
CA SER A 139 0.90 17.50 -8.31
C SER A 139 2.43 17.46 -8.40
N GLY A 140 3.01 16.25 -8.54
CA GLY A 140 4.41 16.01 -8.80
C GLY A 140 5.42 16.25 -7.67
N GLN A 141 5.00 16.60 -6.47
CA GLN A 141 5.88 16.66 -5.29
C GLN A 141 5.28 15.86 -4.15
N VAL A 142 5.75 14.64 -3.98
CA VAL A 142 5.66 13.97 -2.68
C VAL A 142 6.36 14.89 -1.68
N SER A 143 5.66 15.37 -0.66
CA SER A 143 6.35 16.11 0.40
C SER A 143 7.41 15.19 0.98
N GLU A 144 8.68 15.60 0.97
CA GLU A 144 9.78 14.87 1.63
C GLU A 144 9.63 14.90 3.16
N GLY A 145 8.40 14.79 3.66
CA GLY A 145 8.09 14.80 5.07
C GLY A 145 8.66 13.54 5.74
N VAL A 146 9.53 13.74 6.70
CA VAL A 146 9.89 12.69 7.65
C VAL A 146 8.83 12.69 8.74
N PHE A 147 8.07 11.61 8.84
CA PHE A 147 7.06 11.43 9.87
C PHE A 147 7.58 10.50 10.96
N THR A 148 7.29 10.83 12.20
CA THR A 148 7.66 10.03 13.37
C THR A 148 6.42 9.75 14.21
N PRO A 149 6.45 8.75 15.10
CA PRO A 149 5.35 8.54 16.05
C PRO A 149 5.00 9.81 16.84
N MET A 150 6.00 10.62 17.20
CA MET A 150 5.76 11.89 17.90
C MET A 150 5.06 12.92 17.03
N SER A 151 5.44 13.04 15.73
CA SER A 151 4.85 14.07 14.86
C SER A 151 3.43 13.72 14.41
N VAL A 152 3.09 12.44 14.32
CA VAL A 152 1.80 11.94 13.81
C VAL A 152 0.84 11.64 14.96
N SER A 153 1.21 10.75 15.85
CA SER A 153 0.33 10.24 16.93
C SER A 153 0.67 10.77 18.32
N GLN A 154 1.63 11.69 18.41
CA GLN A 154 2.11 12.29 19.68
C GLN A 154 2.62 11.25 20.69
N MET A 155 3.22 10.18 20.20
CA MET A 155 3.76 9.08 20.99
C MET A 155 5.28 9.19 21.11
N GLU A 156 5.81 8.90 22.30
CA GLU A 156 7.25 8.67 22.49
C GLU A 156 7.66 7.45 21.66
N TYR A 157 8.88 7.48 21.14
CA TYR A 157 9.41 6.41 20.30
C TYR A 157 10.92 6.25 20.44
N GLU A 158 11.38 5.09 20.06
CA GLU A 158 12.79 4.79 19.88
C GLU A 158 13.06 4.44 18.40
N GLU A 159 14.09 5.03 17.81
CA GLU A 159 14.58 4.60 16.51
C GLU A 159 15.73 3.61 16.74
N VAL A 160 15.53 2.39 16.24
CA VAL A 160 16.46 1.28 16.43
C VAL A 160 16.98 0.75 15.11
N LEU A 161 18.07 -0.02 15.17
CA LEU A 161 18.56 -0.82 14.05
C LEU A 161 18.35 -2.30 14.38
N TYR A 162 17.71 -3.04 13.48
CA TYR A 162 17.61 -4.49 13.58
C TYR A 162 18.48 -5.16 12.50
N GLU A 163 18.97 -6.35 12.79
CA GLU A 163 19.86 -7.10 11.92
C GLU A 163 19.08 -7.96 10.92
N SER A 164 19.58 -8.07 9.70
CA SER A 164 19.14 -9.00 8.68
C SER A 164 20.35 -9.74 8.09
N ASP A 165 20.16 -10.53 7.04
CA ASP A 165 21.20 -11.41 6.47
C ASP A 165 22.44 -10.67 5.96
N PHE A 166 22.29 -9.47 5.38
CA PHE A 166 23.44 -8.73 4.83
C PHE A 166 23.50 -7.25 5.22
N SER A 167 22.56 -6.76 6.03
CA SER A 167 22.53 -5.36 6.47
C SER A 167 21.78 -5.21 7.79
N THR A 168 21.82 -4.00 8.32
CA THR A 168 20.90 -3.54 9.37
C THR A 168 19.94 -2.54 8.78
N TYR A 169 18.70 -2.53 9.28
CA TYR A 169 17.66 -1.61 8.83
C TYR A 169 17.04 -0.89 10.02
N PRO A 170 16.63 0.39 9.84
CA PRO A 170 16.01 1.15 10.91
C PRO A 170 14.53 0.74 11.09
N ALA A 171 14.06 0.92 12.32
CA ALA A 171 12.65 0.82 12.67
C ALA A 171 12.31 1.84 13.77
N TYR A 172 11.06 2.29 13.79
CA TYR A 172 10.49 2.96 14.95
C TYR A 172 9.81 1.95 15.87
N ILE A 173 10.06 2.06 17.17
CA ILE A 173 9.32 1.33 18.19
C ILE A 173 8.57 2.35 19.01
N THR A 174 7.28 2.12 19.22
CA THR A 174 6.42 2.98 20.03
C THR A 174 5.34 2.16 20.76
N GLY A 175 4.80 2.75 21.84
CA GLY A 175 3.86 2.08 22.74
C GLY A 175 4.52 1.53 24.01
N GLU A 176 3.75 1.50 25.10
CA GLU A 176 4.19 1.09 26.43
C GLU A 176 3.70 -0.32 26.82
N GLY A 177 2.79 -0.89 26.01
CA GLY A 177 2.14 -2.16 26.31
C GLY A 177 3.07 -3.38 26.34
N ASP A 178 2.59 -4.47 26.92
CA ASP A 178 3.33 -5.73 27.04
C ASP A 178 2.54 -6.97 26.59
N GLU A 179 1.37 -6.78 25.93
CA GLU A 179 0.58 -7.88 25.36
C GLU A 179 1.28 -8.51 24.17
N GLY A 180 1.80 -7.71 23.25
CA GLY A 180 2.50 -8.17 22.07
C GLY A 180 3.06 -7.03 21.23
N TRP A 181 3.65 -7.37 20.10
CA TRP A 181 4.18 -6.42 19.13
C TRP A 181 3.53 -6.62 17.76
N VAL A 182 3.08 -5.52 17.15
CA VAL A 182 2.68 -5.50 15.73
C VAL A 182 3.84 -4.93 14.91
N ILE A 183 4.33 -5.71 13.95
CA ILE A 183 5.39 -5.30 13.02
C ILE A 183 4.75 -4.84 11.72
N PHE A 184 4.83 -3.55 11.43
CA PHE A 184 4.29 -2.95 10.21
C PHE A 184 5.30 -3.03 9.07
N ILE A 185 4.87 -3.62 7.95
CA ILE A 185 5.66 -3.87 6.75
C ILE A 185 5.11 -2.97 5.64
N HIS A 186 5.91 -1.98 5.22
CA HIS A 186 5.48 -0.96 4.26
C HIS A 186 5.26 -1.50 2.85
N GLY A 187 4.49 -0.76 2.06
CA GLY A 187 4.26 -1.02 0.65
C GLY A 187 5.48 -0.75 -0.22
N PHE A 188 5.27 -0.84 -1.52
CA PHE A 188 6.30 -0.69 -2.55
C PHE A 188 7.13 0.58 -2.36
N ARG A 189 8.46 0.41 -2.24
CA ARG A 189 9.45 1.49 -2.07
C ARG A 189 9.21 2.46 -0.90
N GLY A 190 8.48 2.04 0.11
CA GLY A 190 8.32 2.80 1.34
C GLY A 190 9.57 2.76 2.23
N ASP A 191 9.49 3.42 3.36
CA ASP A 191 10.41 3.31 4.50
C ASP A 191 9.65 3.56 5.81
N HIS A 192 10.30 3.35 6.96
CA HIS A 192 9.69 3.53 8.28
C HIS A 192 9.24 4.99 8.56
N ARG A 193 9.80 6.00 7.87
CA ARG A 193 9.52 7.43 8.08
C ARG A 193 8.32 7.93 7.27
N ARG A 194 7.83 7.14 6.34
CA ARG A 194 6.74 7.53 5.42
C ARG A 194 5.48 6.69 5.62
N GLN A 195 5.45 5.86 6.66
CA GLN A 195 4.31 5.01 6.96
C GLN A 195 3.30 5.71 7.88
N THR A 196 2.71 6.79 7.43
CA THR A 196 1.70 7.52 8.21
C THR A 196 0.52 6.65 8.62
N PHE A 197 0.12 5.70 7.78
CA PHE A 197 -0.89 4.70 8.12
C PHE A 197 -0.51 3.91 9.38
N ALA A 198 0.70 3.33 9.43
CA ALA A 198 1.21 2.59 10.59
C ALA A 198 1.35 3.50 11.83
N LEU A 199 1.86 4.71 11.63
CA LEU A 199 2.04 5.69 12.71
C LEU A 199 0.71 6.09 13.38
N LEU A 200 -0.37 6.17 12.62
CA LEU A 200 -1.70 6.42 13.13
C LEU A 200 -2.22 5.23 13.94
N ARG A 201 -2.08 4.04 13.41
CA ARG A 201 -2.53 2.80 14.08
C ARG A 201 -1.78 2.55 15.38
N ALA A 202 -0.52 3.00 15.49
CA ALA A 202 0.31 2.78 16.67
C ALA A 202 -0.37 3.25 17.97
N LYS A 203 -1.06 4.40 17.95
CA LYS A 203 -1.80 4.90 19.11
C LYS A 203 -2.95 3.98 19.51
N GLU A 204 -3.70 3.52 18.55
CA GLU A 204 -4.83 2.61 18.76
C GLU A 204 -4.40 1.26 19.33
N LEU A 205 -3.22 0.79 18.92
CA LEU A 205 -2.63 -0.46 19.41
C LEU A 205 -2.12 -0.31 20.83
N ASP A 206 -1.51 0.83 21.17
CA ASP A 206 -1.06 1.11 22.53
C ASP A 206 -2.21 1.14 23.55
N GLU A 207 -3.39 1.65 23.15
CA GLU A 207 -4.61 1.64 23.98
C GLU A 207 -5.04 0.23 24.42
N ILE A 208 -4.67 -0.79 23.67
CA ILE A 208 -4.97 -2.20 23.97
C ILE A 208 -3.74 -2.99 24.40
N GLY A 209 -2.65 -2.32 24.74
CA GLY A 209 -1.45 -2.91 25.29
C GLY A 209 -0.47 -3.50 24.27
N TRP A 210 -0.60 -3.19 22.98
CA TRP A 210 0.30 -3.66 21.92
C TRP A 210 1.32 -2.58 21.54
N LYS A 211 2.58 -2.99 21.40
CA LYS A 211 3.62 -2.13 20.81
C LYS A 211 3.59 -2.19 19.31
N SER A 212 4.06 -1.12 18.68
CA SER A 212 4.24 -1.05 17.23
C SER A 212 5.72 -0.98 16.89
N MET A 213 6.15 -1.85 15.97
CA MET A 213 7.46 -1.77 15.33
C MET A 213 7.25 -1.48 13.85
N ILE A 214 7.65 -0.29 13.41
CA ILE A 214 7.44 0.19 12.04
C ILE A 214 8.78 0.08 11.33
N ILE A 215 8.93 -0.91 10.45
CA ILE A 215 10.22 -1.28 9.87
C ILE A 215 10.48 -0.61 8.53
N ALA A 216 11.75 -0.34 8.22
CA ALA A 216 12.25 -0.29 6.86
C ALA A 216 12.93 -1.62 6.53
N TYR A 217 13.03 -1.97 5.27
CA TYR A 217 13.71 -3.18 4.80
C TYR A 217 14.41 -2.91 3.46
N ARG A 218 15.15 -3.91 2.92
CA ARG A 218 15.90 -3.76 1.66
C ARG A 218 15.03 -3.20 0.55
N ASN A 219 15.65 -2.47 -0.35
CA ASN A 219 14.99 -1.84 -1.50
C ASN A 219 13.98 -0.72 -1.15
N GLY A 220 13.74 -0.44 0.12
CA GLY A 220 13.02 0.74 0.57
C GLY A 220 13.76 2.03 0.23
N ASP A 221 13.08 3.17 0.30
CA ASP A 221 13.68 4.47 -0.03
C ASP A 221 14.83 4.81 0.94
N GLY A 222 16.00 5.05 0.36
CA GLY A 222 17.23 5.30 1.11
C GLY A 222 17.84 4.08 1.81
N MET A 223 17.24 2.90 1.65
CA MET A 223 17.73 1.65 2.25
C MET A 223 18.75 0.96 1.35
N LYS A 224 19.53 0.04 1.95
CA LYS A 224 20.45 -0.79 1.18
C LYS A 224 19.68 -1.69 0.22
N GLN A 225 20.11 -1.67 -1.02
CA GLN A 225 19.49 -2.43 -2.09
C GLN A 225 19.91 -3.89 -2.05
N ASP A 226 19.00 -4.77 -2.47
CA ASP A 226 19.32 -6.17 -2.72
C ASP A 226 20.47 -6.30 -3.75
N PRO A 227 21.39 -7.26 -3.59
CA PRO A 227 22.50 -7.46 -4.51
C PRO A 227 22.08 -7.73 -5.97
N SER A 228 20.86 -8.20 -6.22
CA SER A 228 20.31 -8.36 -7.57
C SER A 228 20.02 -7.03 -8.27
N GLY A 229 19.91 -5.93 -7.51
CA GLY A 229 19.44 -4.63 -7.99
C GLY A 229 17.95 -4.59 -8.32
N MET A 230 17.17 -5.53 -7.80
CA MET A 230 15.74 -5.65 -8.05
C MET A 230 14.94 -5.62 -6.73
N TYR A 231 13.77 -5.01 -6.78
CA TYR A 231 12.73 -5.18 -5.78
C TYR A 231 11.91 -6.42 -6.14
N LEU A 232 11.90 -7.44 -5.28
CA LEU A 232 11.35 -8.76 -5.61
C LEU A 232 10.06 -9.11 -4.85
N TYR A 233 9.37 -8.10 -4.32
CA TYR A 233 8.02 -8.22 -3.72
C TYR A 233 7.88 -9.36 -2.70
N GLY A 234 8.94 -9.60 -1.94
CA GLY A 234 8.98 -10.59 -0.89
C GLY A 234 9.94 -11.75 -1.15
N ALA A 235 10.32 -12.05 -2.41
CA ALA A 235 11.18 -13.21 -2.69
C ALA A 235 12.55 -13.15 -1.98
N THR A 236 13.06 -11.93 -1.69
CA THR A 236 14.25 -11.73 -0.88
C THR A 236 13.99 -10.89 0.38
N GLU A 237 12.96 -10.06 0.37
CA GLU A 237 12.65 -9.10 1.43
C GLU A 237 12.12 -9.78 2.72
N TRP A 238 11.59 -11.01 2.63
CA TRP A 238 11.09 -11.76 3.78
C TRP A 238 12.16 -12.00 4.86
N VAL A 239 13.44 -12.07 4.49
CA VAL A 239 14.55 -12.26 5.44
C VAL A 239 14.71 -11.04 6.36
N ASP A 240 14.39 -9.85 5.86
CA ASP A 240 14.40 -8.64 6.67
C ASP A 240 13.23 -8.62 7.67
N VAL A 241 12.08 -9.15 7.25
CA VAL A 241 10.92 -9.36 8.13
C VAL A 241 11.26 -10.37 9.23
N ASP A 242 11.94 -11.47 8.89
CA ASP A 242 12.42 -12.46 9.87
C ASP A 242 13.38 -11.82 10.90
N GLY A 243 14.30 -10.97 10.44
CA GLY A 243 15.18 -10.21 11.31
C GLY A 243 14.43 -9.26 12.27
N ALA A 244 13.35 -8.63 11.79
CA ALA A 244 12.51 -7.79 12.64
C ALA A 244 11.72 -8.60 13.67
N ILE A 245 11.25 -9.79 13.31
CA ILE A 245 10.60 -10.74 14.23
C ILE A 245 11.58 -11.14 15.32
N ASP A 246 12.80 -11.54 14.95
CA ASP A 246 13.84 -11.90 15.89
C ASP A 246 14.18 -10.74 16.83
N TYR A 247 14.26 -9.53 16.30
CA TYR A 247 14.47 -8.33 17.12
C TYR A 247 13.33 -8.17 18.15
N ALA A 248 12.09 -8.26 17.75
CA ALA A 248 10.94 -8.11 18.64
C ALA A 248 10.96 -9.16 19.77
N ILE A 249 11.17 -10.43 19.43
CA ILE A 249 11.26 -11.54 20.40
C ILE A 249 12.41 -11.33 21.38
N ASN A 250 13.60 -10.97 20.89
CA ASN A 250 14.77 -10.73 21.72
C ASN A 250 14.62 -9.51 22.65
N ASN A 251 13.70 -8.59 22.31
CA ASN A 251 13.36 -7.43 23.13
C ASN A 251 12.05 -7.61 23.92
N GLY A 252 11.62 -8.87 24.10
CA GLY A 252 10.58 -9.24 25.05
C GLY A 252 9.16 -9.28 24.49
N ALA A 253 8.98 -9.32 23.16
CA ALA A 253 7.67 -9.57 22.57
C ALA A 253 7.15 -10.94 23.03
N LYS A 254 5.97 -10.96 23.66
CA LYS A 254 5.28 -12.18 24.08
C LYS A 254 4.50 -12.81 22.95
N LYS A 255 3.99 -11.95 22.07
CA LYS A 255 3.22 -12.22 20.87
C LYS A 255 3.76 -11.36 19.75
N VAL A 256 3.81 -11.87 18.53
CA VAL A 256 4.19 -11.12 17.34
C VAL A 256 3.09 -11.25 16.30
N VAL A 257 2.64 -10.12 15.81
CA VAL A 257 1.70 -10.03 14.68
C VAL A 257 2.34 -9.23 13.57
N LEU A 258 2.29 -9.73 12.34
CA LEU A 258 2.73 -8.99 11.16
C LEU A 258 1.57 -8.19 10.59
N PHE A 259 1.87 -7.03 10.01
CA PHE A 259 0.90 -6.20 9.33
C PHE A 259 1.47 -5.67 8.01
N GLY A 260 1.15 -6.37 6.93
CA GLY A 260 1.60 -6.03 5.57
C GLY A 260 0.62 -5.13 4.84
N ILE A 261 1.13 -4.02 4.33
CA ILE A 261 0.35 -3.01 3.60
C ILE A 261 0.76 -3.05 2.14
N SER A 262 -0.20 -3.23 1.22
CA SER A 262 0.07 -3.18 -0.23
C SER A 262 1.19 -4.16 -0.63
N GLY A 263 2.26 -3.63 -1.24
CA GLY A 263 3.48 -4.39 -1.55
C GLY A 263 4.14 -5.05 -0.34
N GLY A 264 3.89 -4.58 0.88
CA GLY A 264 4.39 -5.19 2.13
C GLY A 264 3.72 -6.53 2.46
N GLY A 265 2.55 -6.80 1.89
CA GLY A 265 1.91 -8.13 1.98
C GLY A 265 2.72 -9.23 1.29
N GLY A 266 3.56 -8.89 0.30
CA GLY A 266 4.47 -9.84 -0.34
C GLY A 266 5.56 -10.39 0.60
N PRO A 267 6.39 -9.55 1.23
CA PRO A 267 7.37 -9.99 2.23
C PRO A 267 6.75 -10.77 3.40
N GLU A 268 5.58 -10.34 3.87
CA GLU A 268 4.83 -11.06 4.92
C GLU A 268 4.39 -12.44 4.46
N ALA A 269 3.73 -12.55 3.31
CA ALA A 269 3.28 -13.84 2.75
C ALA A 269 4.46 -14.74 2.35
N SER A 270 5.57 -14.14 1.88
CA SER A 270 6.80 -14.87 1.59
C SER A 270 7.46 -15.43 2.86
N TRP A 271 7.35 -14.72 3.99
CA TRP A 271 7.80 -15.26 5.27
C TRP A 271 7.05 -16.54 5.62
N ILE A 272 5.73 -16.59 5.48
CA ILE A 272 4.94 -17.82 5.65
C ILE A 272 5.48 -18.96 4.78
N MET A 273 5.79 -18.67 3.52
CA MET A 273 6.25 -19.65 2.56
C MET A 273 7.64 -20.22 2.87
N ASN A 274 8.53 -19.41 3.44
CA ASN A 274 9.95 -19.73 3.53
C ASN A 274 10.44 -19.97 4.95
N THR A 275 9.71 -19.58 6.00
CA THR A 275 10.15 -19.76 7.38
C THR A 275 10.22 -21.23 7.77
N ASN A 276 11.19 -21.56 8.61
CA ASN A 276 11.25 -22.86 9.31
C ASN A 276 10.76 -22.75 10.76
N GLU A 277 10.31 -21.55 11.18
CA GLU A 277 9.92 -21.23 12.55
C GLU A 277 8.54 -20.53 12.59
N PRO A 278 7.48 -21.17 12.06
CA PRO A 278 6.15 -20.56 11.94
C PRO A 278 5.58 -20.10 13.30
N ASP A 279 5.95 -20.79 14.38
CA ASP A 279 5.48 -20.47 15.74
C ASP A 279 6.01 -19.15 16.30
N LYS A 280 6.88 -18.42 15.57
CA LYS A 280 7.33 -17.07 15.95
C LYS A 280 6.28 -15.99 15.74
N VAL A 281 5.25 -16.25 14.92
CA VAL A 281 4.21 -15.28 14.58
C VAL A 281 2.85 -15.82 15.02
N ASP A 282 2.11 -15.01 15.75
CA ASP A 282 0.81 -15.36 16.34
C ASP A 282 -0.38 -14.90 15.49
N GLY A 283 -0.15 -14.03 14.50
CA GLY A 283 -1.21 -13.54 13.61
C GLY A 283 -0.70 -12.72 12.44
N PHE A 284 -1.53 -12.65 11.39
CA PHE A 284 -1.26 -11.89 10.17
C PHE A 284 -2.37 -10.88 9.92
N ILE A 285 -1.99 -9.65 9.55
CA ILE A 285 -2.93 -8.60 9.15
C ILE A 285 -2.50 -8.06 7.80
N TYR A 286 -3.44 -7.98 6.88
CA TYR A 286 -3.19 -7.49 5.53
C TYR A 286 -4.13 -6.34 5.16
N GLU A 287 -3.59 -5.33 4.52
CA GLU A 287 -4.34 -4.25 3.87
C GLU A 287 -3.97 -4.19 2.39
N ALA A 288 -4.92 -4.54 1.50
CA ALA A 288 -4.74 -4.56 0.04
C ALA A 288 -3.44 -5.27 -0.42
N PRO A 289 -3.19 -6.53 -0.02
CA PRO A 289 -1.88 -7.18 -0.14
C PRO A 289 -1.56 -7.69 -1.54
N THR A 290 -0.28 -7.67 -1.90
CA THR A 290 0.25 -8.30 -3.11
C THR A 290 0.55 -9.78 -2.86
N PHE A 291 -0.45 -10.66 -2.96
CA PHE A 291 -0.25 -12.11 -2.84
C PHE A 291 0.28 -12.76 -4.13
N ASN A 292 0.07 -12.13 -5.27
CA ASN A 292 0.59 -12.57 -6.56
C ASN A 292 0.93 -11.36 -7.42
N PHE A 293 2.21 -11.20 -7.76
CA PHE A 293 2.68 -10.05 -8.52
C PHE A 293 2.21 -10.07 -9.98
N ILE A 294 2.09 -11.24 -10.60
CA ILE A 294 1.64 -11.37 -12.01
C ILE A 294 0.26 -10.75 -12.21
N GLU A 295 -0.68 -11.04 -11.31
CA GLU A 295 -2.04 -10.51 -11.42
C GLU A 295 -2.05 -8.99 -11.26
N SER A 296 -1.26 -8.43 -10.36
CA SER A 296 -1.09 -6.99 -10.21
C SER A 296 -0.51 -6.34 -11.47
N VAL A 297 0.49 -6.96 -12.11
CA VAL A 297 1.04 -6.49 -13.41
C VAL A 297 -0.02 -6.47 -14.50
N LYS A 298 -0.88 -7.50 -14.56
CA LYS A 298 -1.95 -7.59 -15.56
C LYS A 298 -2.99 -6.49 -15.37
N VAL A 299 -3.45 -6.29 -14.12
CA VAL A 299 -4.45 -5.26 -13.80
C VAL A 299 -3.90 -3.86 -14.08
N ASN A 300 -2.73 -3.53 -13.56
CA ASN A 300 -2.08 -2.23 -13.81
C ASN A 300 -1.79 -2.02 -15.30
N GLY A 301 -1.32 -3.08 -15.97
CA GLY A 301 -1.09 -3.05 -17.41
C GLY A 301 -2.35 -2.78 -18.21
N GLN A 302 -3.45 -3.43 -17.86
CA GLN A 302 -4.75 -3.25 -18.52
C GLN A 302 -5.33 -1.84 -18.25
N ALA A 303 -5.20 -1.31 -17.04
CA ALA A 303 -5.63 0.05 -16.72
C ALA A 303 -4.84 1.09 -17.52
N ARG A 304 -3.52 0.91 -17.65
CA ARG A 304 -2.65 1.83 -18.40
C ARG A 304 -2.78 1.71 -19.92
N PHE A 305 -3.06 0.50 -20.42
CA PHE A 305 -3.15 0.18 -21.85
C PHE A 305 -4.45 -0.59 -22.15
N PRO A 306 -5.64 0.03 -22.01
CA PRO A 306 -6.93 -0.65 -22.12
C PRO A 306 -7.23 -1.22 -23.51
N TRP A 307 -6.49 -0.80 -24.53
CA TRP A 307 -6.58 -1.29 -25.91
C TRP A 307 -5.77 -2.58 -26.16
N LEU A 308 -4.89 -2.99 -25.24
CA LEU A 308 -4.13 -4.23 -25.34
C LEU A 308 -4.95 -5.41 -24.81
N PRO A 309 -5.04 -6.53 -25.53
CA PRO A 309 -5.60 -7.77 -24.97
C PRO A 309 -4.81 -8.24 -23.73
N ILE A 310 -5.52 -8.60 -22.67
CA ILE A 310 -4.90 -9.06 -21.41
C ILE A 310 -3.93 -10.24 -21.61
N SER A 311 -4.21 -11.14 -22.56
CA SER A 311 -3.36 -12.28 -22.91
C SER A 311 -1.97 -11.90 -23.46
N LEU A 312 -1.78 -10.64 -23.91
CA LEU A 312 -0.46 -10.18 -24.31
C LEU A 312 0.45 -9.89 -23.11
N PHE A 313 -0.13 -9.62 -21.94
CA PHE A 313 0.68 -9.43 -20.74
C PHE A 313 1.39 -10.71 -20.33
N ASP A 314 0.80 -11.89 -20.53
CA ASP A 314 1.48 -13.17 -20.30
C ASP A 314 2.74 -13.31 -21.15
N TYR A 315 2.69 -12.87 -22.43
CA TYR A 315 3.86 -12.84 -23.31
C TYR A 315 4.91 -11.82 -22.83
N PHE A 316 4.50 -10.65 -22.37
CA PHE A 316 5.43 -9.63 -21.89
C PHE A 316 6.11 -10.04 -20.58
N ILE A 317 5.35 -10.66 -19.67
CA ILE A 317 5.84 -11.22 -18.41
C ILE A 317 6.85 -12.34 -18.71
N TRP A 318 6.50 -13.32 -19.53
CA TRP A 318 7.40 -14.39 -19.95
C TRP A 318 8.71 -13.86 -20.60
N LEU A 319 8.60 -12.80 -21.40
CA LEU A 319 9.79 -12.19 -21.98
C LEU A 319 10.62 -11.43 -20.93
N SER A 320 10.00 -10.87 -19.89
CA SER A 320 10.71 -10.25 -18.76
C SER A 320 11.52 -11.28 -17.99
N GLU A 321 10.96 -12.46 -17.72
CA GLU A 321 11.69 -13.58 -17.10
C GLU A 321 12.97 -13.92 -17.86
N ILE A 322 12.85 -14.10 -19.17
CA ILE A 322 14.01 -14.45 -20.03
C ILE A 322 15.05 -13.33 -20.08
N ARG A 323 14.60 -12.08 -20.16
CA ARG A 323 15.52 -10.94 -20.36
C ARG A 323 16.24 -10.50 -19.11
N PHE A 324 15.56 -10.55 -17.97
CA PHE A 324 16.05 -9.97 -16.73
C PHE A 324 16.30 -11.01 -15.64
N GLY A 325 15.97 -12.28 -15.90
CA GLY A 325 16.16 -13.37 -14.93
C GLY A 325 15.21 -13.29 -13.74
N ILE A 326 14.02 -12.68 -13.92
CA ILE A 326 13.01 -12.57 -12.89
C ILE A 326 12.30 -13.92 -12.77
N ASP A 327 12.15 -14.42 -11.58
CA ASP A 327 11.34 -15.62 -11.29
C ASP A 327 9.98 -15.17 -10.71
N PHE A 328 9.00 -14.99 -11.58
CA PHE A 328 7.66 -14.57 -11.14
C PHE A 328 6.92 -15.65 -10.36
N GLU A 329 7.25 -16.93 -10.55
CA GLU A 329 6.63 -18.02 -9.82
C GLU A 329 7.01 -17.96 -8.33
N SER A 330 8.22 -17.51 -8.02
CA SER A 330 8.66 -17.30 -6.64
C SER A 330 7.93 -16.16 -5.90
N MET A 331 7.14 -15.38 -6.62
CA MET A 331 6.33 -14.27 -6.10
C MET A 331 4.81 -14.58 -6.10
N ASP A 332 4.44 -15.85 -6.11
CA ASP A 332 3.08 -16.32 -5.90
C ASP A 332 2.96 -17.00 -4.52
N TYR A 333 2.40 -16.28 -3.58
CA TYR A 333 2.32 -16.69 -2.17
C TYR A 333 0.95 -17.28 -1.79
N ARG A 334 0.01 -17.33 -2.74
CA ARG A 334 -1.38 -17.72 -2.46
C ARG A 334 -1.50 -19.09 -1.80
N GLU A 335 -0.80 -20.09 -2.29
CA GLU A 335 -0.87 -21.45 -1.74
C GLU A 335 -0.33 -21.50 -0.31
N ALA A 336 0.76 -20.77 -0.01
CA ALA A 336 1.32 -20.69 1.34
C ALA A 336 0.34 -20.04 2.31
N VAL A 337 -0.25 -18.92 1.90
CA VAL A 337 -1.24 -18.18 2.70
C VAL A 337 -2.51 -18.98 2.95
N ILE A 338 -3.01 -19.74 1.96
CA ILE A 338 -4.21 -20.59 2.09
C ILE A 338 -3.97 -21.73 3.06
N ASN A 339 -2.79 -22.34 3.04
CA ASN A 339 -2.48 -23.53 3.84
C ASN A 339 -1.98 -23.21 5.25
N ASP A 340 -1.66 -21.96 5.54
CA ASP A 340 -1.29 -21.53 6.89
C ASP A 340 -2.51 -21.47 7.80
N GLU A 341 -2.38 -21.90 9.07
CA GLU A 341 -3.48 -21.96 10.03
C GLU A 341 -3.46 -20.82 11.08
N THR A 342 -2.44 -19.96 11.05
CA THR A 342 -2.30 -18.82 11.97
C THR A 342 -3.45 -17.82 11.76
N PRO A 343 -4.06 -17.25 12.80
CA PRO A 343 -5.12 -16.26 12.65
C PRO A 343 -4.78 -15.14 11.66
N MET A 344 -5.74 -14.78 10.80
CA MET A 344 -5.55 -13.78 9.76
C MET A 344 -6.70 -12.77 9.72
N LEU A 345 -6.35 -11.49 9.61
CA LEU A 345 -7.27 -10.40 9.33
C LEU A 345 -6.90 -9.76 7.99
N LEU A 346 -7.88 -9.63 7.09
CA LEU A 346 -7.67 -9.13 5.74
C LEU A 346 -8.67 -8.01 5.42
N PHE A 347 -8.15 -6.86 4.98
CA PHE A 347 -8.93 -5.73 4.49
C PHE A 347 -8.63 -5.49 3.02
N HIS A 348 -9.67 -5.20 2.20
CA HIS A 348 -9.48 -4.83 0.80
C HIS A 348 -10.68 -4.07 0.25
N GLY A 349 -10.42 -3.00 -0.49
CA GLY A 349 -11.43 -2.27 -1.25
C GLY A 349 -11.65 -2.87 -2.65
N ASP A 350 -12.86 -2.83 -3.16
CA ASP A 350 -13.19 -3.47 -4.44
C ASP A 350 -12.93 -2.61 -5.69
N ASP A 351 -12.69 -1.31 -5.48
CA ASP A 351 -12.24 -0.38 -6.53
C ASP A 351 -10.70 -0.20 -6.55
N ASP A 352 -9.96 -1.15 -5.96
CA ASP A 352 -8.50 -1.12 -5.97
C ASP A 352 -7.95 -1.31 -7.39
N GLU A 353 -7.41 -0.24 -7.96
CA GLU A 353 -6.82 -0.23 -9.31
C GLU A 353 -5.36 -0.73 -9.35
N TRP A 354 -4.72 -0.90 -8.18
CA TRP A 354 -3.33 -1.36 -8.09
C TRP A 354 -3.22 -2.87 -7.88
N ILE A 355 -3.98 -3.38 -6.94
CA ILE A 355 -3.98 -4.78 -6.56
C ILE A 355 -5.42 -5.30 -6.68
N PRO A 356 -5.67 -6.29 -7.55
CA PRO A 356 -7.04 -6.74 -7.77
C PRO A 356 -7.61 -7.40 -6.51
N VAL A 357 -8.76 -6.90 -6.06
CA VAL A 357 -9.50 -7.46 -4.91
C VAL A 357 -9.78 -8.96 -5.05
N SER A 358 -9.87 -9.46 -6.29
CA SER A 358 -10.06 -10.88 -6.59
C SER A 358 -8.96 -11.79 -6.00
N LEU A 359 -7.77 -11.26 -5.71
CA LEU A 359 -6.73 -12.01 -5.00
C LEU A 359 -7.14 -12.27 -3.54
N SER A 360 -7.66 -11.25 -2.87
CA SER A 360 -8.16 -11.38 -1.50
C SER A 360 -9.45 -12.19 -1.44
N ASP A 361 -10.35 -12.00 -2.41
CA ASP A 361 -11.57 -12.81 -2.53
C ASP A 361 -11.21 -14.30 -2.66
N TYR A 362 -10.23 -14.64 -3.51
CA TYR A 362 -9.74 -16.01 -3.70
C TYR A 362 -9.14 -16.60 -2.41
N ILE A 363 -8.31 -15.84 -1.70
CA ILE A 363 -7.75 -16.29 -0.40
C ILE A 363 -8.88 -16.54 0.60
N ALA A 364 -9.86 -15.64 0.70
CA ALA A 364 -10.96 -15.77 1.64
C ALA A 364 -11.92 -16.94 1.29
N GLU A 365 -12.06 -17.28 0.02
CA GLU A 365 -12.86 -18.43 -0.45
C GLU A 365 -12.16 -19.75 -0.14
N GLU A 366 -10.86 -19.85 -0.41
CA GLU A 366 -10.11 -21.11 -0.27
C GLU A 366 -9.65 -21.38 1.18
N ARG A 367 -9.28 -20.33 1.91
CA ARG A 367 -8.90 -20.43 3.33
C ARG A 367 -10.15 -20.43 4.21
N THR A 368 -10.61 -21.61 4.59
CA THR A 368 -11.90 -21.81 5.29
C THR A 368 -11.84 -21.64 6.81
N THR A 369 -10.64 -21.48 7.39
CA THR A 369 -10.42 -21.40 8.84
C THR A 369 -9.52 -20.24 9.20
N ASN A 370 -9.76 -19.68 10.39
CA ASN A 370 -8.91 -18.64 11.00
C ASN A 370 -8.67 -17.40 10.13
N ILE A 371 -9.66 -17.03 9.32
CA ILE A 371 -9.63 -15.80 8.54
C ILE A 371 -10.84 -14.92 8.85
N GLN A 372 -10.59 -13.64 9.05
CA GLN A 372 -11.59 -12.59 9.05
C GLN A 372 -11.31 -11.67 7.86
N TYR A 373 -12.24 -11.56 6.92
CA TYR A 373 -12.11 -10.75 5.72
C TYR A 373 -13.16 -9.65 5.67
N LEU A 374 -12.71 -8.41 5.55
CA LEU A 374 -13.55 -7.23 5.34
C LEU A 374 -13.30 -6.69 3.94
N ARG A 375 -14.28 -6.89 3.06
CA ARG A 375 -14.32 -6.34 1.72
C ARG A 375 -15.15 -5.07 1.73
N TYR A 376 -14.55 -3.95 1.31
CA TYR A 376 -15.18 -2.64 1.27
C TYR A 376 -15.66 -2.33 -0.15
N GLU A 377 -16.92 -1.87 -0.27
CA GLU A 377 -17.53 -1.53 -1.56
C GLU A 377 -17.18 -0.09 -1.97
N ASN A 378 -16.79 0.11 -3.24
CA ASN A 378 -16.38 1.39 -3.83
C ASN A 378 -15.24 2.06 -3.04
N VAL A 379 -14.24 1.28 -2.69
CA VAL A 379 -13.08 1.73 -1.92
C VAL A 379 -11.80 1.36 -2.66
N GLY A 380 -10.91 2.33 -2.82
CA GLY A 380 -9.66 2.18 -3.55
C GLY A 380 -8.54 1.56 -2.71
N HIS A 381 -7.32 1.68 -3.24
CA HIS A 381 -6.13 1.04 -2.68
C HIS A 381 -5.75 1.60 -1.31
N VAL A 382 -5.66 0.71 -0.28
CA VAL A 382 -5.26 1.05 1.11
C VAL A 382 -6.16 2.13 1.74
N GLN A 383 -7.46 2.11 1.43
CA GLN A 383 -8.42 3.11 1.89
C GLN A 383 -9.54 2.50 2.76
N ALA A 384 -9.40 1.26 3.21
CA ALA A 384 -10.42 0.61 4.03
C ALA A 384 -10.70 1.38 5.33
N TRP A 385 -9.65 1.94 5.97
CA TRP A 385 -9.83 2.79 7.14
C TRP A 385 -10.60 4.09 6.81
N ASN A 386 -10.30 4.73 5.66
CA ASN A 386 -10.99 5.94 5.24
C ASN A 386 -12.48 5.70 5.00
N ALA A 387 -12.84 4.52 4.48
CA ALA A 387 -14.23 4.15 4.20
C ALA A 387 -15.08 4.00 5.46
N ASP A 388 -14.55 3.36 6.50
CA ASP A 388 -15.23 3.21 7.80
C ASP A 388 -14.20 3.07 8.92
N PRO A 389 -13.68 4.19 9.45
CA PRO A 389 -12.68 4.19 10.53
C PRO A 389 -13.15 3.41 11.76
N ILE A 390 -14.42 3.57 12.12
CA ILE A 390 -14.98 2.95 13.34
C ILE A 390 -15.00 1.42 13.23
N LEU A 391 -15.49 0.90 12.10
CA LEU A 391 -15.51 -0.54 11.84
C LEU A 391 -14.10 -1.10 11.74
N TYR A 392 -13.22 -0.40 11.03
CA TYR A 392 -11.83 -0.80 10.82
C TYR A 392 -11.09 -0.95 12.15
N GLU A 393 -11.06 0.12 12.94
CA GLU A 393 -10.37 0.16 14.25
C GLU A 393 -10.92 -0.86 15.24
N LYS A 394 -12.26 -0.96 15.29
CA LYS A 394 -12.91 -1.97 16.12
C LYS A 394 -12.47 -3.38 15.73
N THR A 395 -12.47 -3.68 14.44
CA THR A 395 -12.11 -5.01 13.93
C THR A 395 -10.65 -5.33 14.22
N LEU A 396 -9.75 -4.36 13.98
CA LEU A 396 -8.33 -4.49 14.28
C LEU A 396 -8.08 -4.78 15.76
N LYS A 397 -8.70 -4.00 16.66
CA LYS A 397 -8.59 -4.18 18.11
C LYS A 397 -9.17 -5.51 18.58
N ASP A 398 -10.32 -5.92 18.05
CA ASP A 398 -10.96 -7.19 18.41
C ASP A 398 -10.12 -8.39 17.97
N PHE A 399 -9.52 -8.31 16.78
CA PHE A 399 -8.60 -9.34 16.28
C PHE A 399 -7.37 -9.49 17.18
N LEU A 400 -6.69 -8.41 17.51
CA LEU A 400 -5.50 -8.45 18.37
C LEU A 400 -5.83 -8.94 19.79
N LYS A 401 -6.97 -8.56 20.35
CA LYS A 401 -7.43 -9.11 21.64
C LYS A 401 -7.64 -10.61 21.59
N SER A 402 -8.17 -11.13 20.48
CA SER A 402 -8.38 -12.58 20.32
C SER A 402 -7.06 -13.37 20.25
N ILE A 403 -5.95 -12.71 19.92
CA ILE A 403 -4.60 -13.31 19.94
C ILE A 403 -3.98 -13.25 21.34
N SER A 404 -4.33 -12.21 22.13
CA SER A 404 -3.85 -12.07 23.53
C SER A 404 -4.45 -13.11 24.48
N ASP A 405 -5.70 -13.52 24.24
CA ASP A 405 -6.44 -14.51 25.05
C ASP A 405 -5.91 -15.95 24.80
#